data_6c31a92e5718627117907ef3a368ed98
#
_entry.id   6c31a92e5718627117907ef3a368ed98
#
_cell.length_a   1.000
_cell.length_b   1.000
_cell.length_c   1.000
_cell.angle_alpha   90.00
_cell.angle_beta   90.00
_cell.angle_gamma   90.00
#
_symmetry.space_group_name_H-M   'P 1'
#
loop_
_entity.id
_entity.type
_entity.pdbx_description
1 polymer ?
#
loop_
_entity_poly.entity_id
_entity_poly.type
_entity_poly.pdbx_seq_one_letter_code
_entity_poly.pdbx_strand_id
1 'polypeptide(L)'
;MLEFQSVVFQYDSEDFNIIDGLSFHLEKGEFVSVIGPSGCGKSTIFRLTNQLLPRRSGEILVDGKSIDGRRGYCGYMPQRDLLFPWRTVNENLRLPMEIRGGISRAEMDKRAAETLEHVGLAGWGDKRPEELSGGMRQRAAF
;
A
#
# COMPACT_ATOMS: atom_id res chain seq x y z
N MET A 1 -9.62 2.59 13.60
CA MET A 1 -10.89 2.03 13.10
C MET A 1 -11.02 2.43 11.63
N LEU A 2 -11.36 1.48 10.74
CA LEU A 2 -11.69 1.72 9.33
C LEU A 2 -13.16 1.38 9.11
N GLU A 3 -13.89 2.22 8.40
CA GLU A 3 -15.32 2.02 8.15
C GLU A 3 -15.66 2.32 6.70
N PHE A 4 -16.44 1.44 6.09
CA PHE A 4 -17.07 1.61 4.79
C PHE A 4 -18.56 1.78 4.99
N GLN A 5 -19.14 2.82 4.39
CA GLN A 5 -20.55 3.16 4.49
C GLN A 5 -21.16 3.22 3.09
N SER A 6 -21.91 2.17 2.71
CA SER A 6 -22.61 2.06 1.43
C SER A 6 -21.75 2.42 0.21
N VAL A 7 -20.50 1.96 0.21
CA VAL A 7 -19.54 2.30 -0.84
C VAL A 7 -19.91 1.62 -2.14
N VAL A 8 -19.95 2.40 -3.23
CA VAL A 8 -20.18 1.93 -4.59
C VAL A 8 -18.99 2.27 -5.47
N PHE A 9 -18.56 1.32 -6.29
CA PHE A 9 -17.51 1.53 -7.27
C PHE A 9 -17.78 0.74 -8.56
N GLN A 10 -17.53 1.38 -9.68
CA GLN A 10 -17.61 0.84 -11.03
C GLN A 10 -16.41 1.32 -11.82
N TYR A 11 -15.77 0.44 -12.61
CA TYR A 11 -14.78 0.87 -13.61
C TYR A 11 -15.47 1.49 -14.82
N ASP A 12 -14.84 2.46 -15.45
CA ASP A 12 -15.39 3.12 -16.65
C ASP A 12 -15.61 2.16 -17.84
N SER A 13 -14.89 1.04 -17.86
CA SER A 13 -15.01 -0.02 -18.87
C SER A 13 -16.14 -1.02 -18.61
N GLU A 14 -16.83 -0.92 -17.50
CA GLU A 14 -17.82 -1.91 -17.06
C GLU A 14 -19.20 -1.27 -16.92
N ASP A 15 -20.24 -2.01 -17.27
CA ASP A 15 -21.64 -1.58 -17.16
C ASP A 15 -22.27 -1.93 -15.80
N PHE A 16 -21.50 -2.53 -14.88
CA PHE A 16 -21.96 -2.97 -13.56
C PHE A 16 -21.03 -2.53 -12.43
N ASN A 17 -21.57 -2.45 -11.22
CA ASN A 17 -20.79 -2.13 -10.03
C ASN A 17 -19.92 -3.32 -9.62
N ILE A 18 -18.62 -3.10 -9.47
CA ILE A 18 -17.70 -4.08 -8.88
C ILE A 18 -17.87 -4.12 -7.37
N ILE A 19 -18.12 -2.97 -6.76
CA ILE A 19 -18.51 -2.83 -5.35
C ILE A 19 -19.87 -2.16 -5.35
N ASP A 20 -20.85 -2.78 -4.70
CA ASP A 20 -22.23 -2.34 -4.71
C ASP A 20 -22.80 -2.24 -3.29
N GLY A 21 -22.78 -1.03 -2.73
CA GLY A 21 -23.30 -0.73 -1.40
C GLY A 21 -22.53 -1.38 -0.24
N LEU A 22 -21.23 -1.61 -0.40
CA LEU A 22 -20.42 -2.27 0.61
C LEU A 22 -20.37 -1.46 1.90
N SER A 23 -20.74 -2.10 3.01
CA SER A 23 -20.63 -1.54 4.36
C SER A 23 -19.98 -2.56 5.28
N PHE A 24 -18.92 -2.16 5.97
CA PHE A 24 -18.28 -2.92 7.06
C PHE A 24 -17.44 -1.99 7.91
N HIS A 25 -17.03 -2.46 9.07
CA HIS A 25 -16.07 -1.76 9.92
C HIS A 25 -14.97 -2.72 10.36
N LEU A 26 -13.81 -2.16 10.67
CA LEU A 26 -12.64 -2.84 11.21
C LEU A 26 -12.17 -2.05 12.43
N GLU A 27 -12.20 -2.67 13.59
CA GLU A 27 -11.75 -2.06 14.83
C GLU A 27 -10.22 -2.00 14.93
N LYS A 28 -9.74 -1.17 15.84
CA LYS A 28 -8.30 -1.07 16.09
C LYS A 28 -7.77 -2.39 16.69
N GLY A 29 -6.76 -2.95 16.04
CA GLY A 29 -6.14 -4.22 16.44
C GLY A 29 -6.81 -5.45 15.85
N GLU A 30 -7.88 -5.32 15.09
CA GLU A 30 -8.48 -6.44 14.37
C GLU A 30 -7.67 -6.81 13.11
N PHE A 31 -7.77 -8.09 12.76
CA PHE A 31 -7.30 -8.65 11.51
C PHE A 31 -8.48 -9.19 10.72
N VAL A 32 -8.66 -8.69 9.49
CA VAL A 32 -9.74 -9.12 8.60
C VAL A 32 -9.16 -9.69 7.32
N SER A 33 -9.64 -10.88 6.92
CA SER A 33 -9.34 -11.48 5.62
C SER A 33 -10.51 -11.31 4.66
N VAL A 34 -10.24 -10.78 3.46
CA VAL A 34 -11.21 -10.68 2.38
C VAL A 34 -11.03 -11.85 1.44
N ILE A 35 -11.99 -12.78 1.44
CA ILE A 35 -11.99 -14.00 0.62
C ILE A 35 -13.09 -13.94 -0.44
N GLY A 36 -12.86 -14.60 -1.56
CA GLY A 36 -13.81 -14.69 -2.66
C GLY A 36 -13.13 -15.07 -3.99
N PRO A 37 -13.89 -15.35 -5.03
CA PRO A 37 -13.37 -15.73 -6.33
C PRO A 37 -12.51 -14.63 -6.97
N SER A 38 -11.74 -15.00 -8.01
CA SER A 38 -11.01 -13.99 -8.80
C SER A 38 -12.00 -13.02 -9.45
N GLY A 39 -11.65 -11.73 -9.48
CA GLY A 39 -12.48 -10.69 -10.10
C GLY A 39 -13.60 -10.11 -9.22
N CYS A 40 -13.92 -10.68 -8.05
CA CYS A 40 -15.03 -10.19 -7.20
C CYS A 40 -14.76 -8.86 -6.45
N GLY A 41 -13.70 -8.12 -6.78
CA GLY A 41 -13.47 -6.78 -6.20
C GLY A 41 -12.56 -6.72 -4.98
N LYS A 42 -11.95 -7.83 -4.51
CA LYS A 42 -11.06 -7.81 -3.32
C LYS A 42 -9.96 -6.75 -3.39
N SER A 43 -9.20 -6.74 -4.48
CA SER A 43 -8.13 -5.74 -4.67
C SER A 43 -8.67 -4.33 -4.85
N THR A 44 -9.92 -4.20 -5.30
CA THR A 44 -10.60 -2.91 -5.45
C THR A 44 -10.87 -2.28 -4.10
N ILE A 45 -11.27 -3.06 -3.09
CA ILE A 45 -11.47 -2.58 -1.71
C ILE A 45 -10.19 -1.92 -1.20
N PHE A 46 -9.02 -2.59 -1.33
CA PHE A 46 -7.74 -2.03 -0.91
C PHE A 46 -7.35 -0.77 -1.69
N ARG A 47 -7.63 -0.73 -3.00
CA ARG A 47 -7.35 0.45 -3.82
C ARG A 47 -8.25 1.64 -3.44
N LEU A 48 -9.51 1.39 -3.12
CA LEU A 48 -10.44 2.41 -2.61
C LEU A 48 -10.00 2.92 -1.25
N THR A 49 -9.61 2.02 -0.32
CA THR A 49 -9.07 2.39 0.99
C THR A 49 -7.85 3.31 0.87
N ASN A 50 -7.01 3.11 -0.14
CA ASN A 50 -5.79 3.91 -0.35
C ASN A 50 -5.99 5.10 -1.31
N GLN A 51 -7.24 5.42 -1.69
CA GLN A 51 -7.57 6.47 -2.67
C GLN A 51 -6.84 6.32 -4.02
N LEU A 52 -6.47 5.10 -4.38
CA LEU A 52 -5.92 4.78 -5.72
C LEU A 52 -7.01 4.69 -6.78
N LEU A 53 -8.26 4.58 -6.35
CA LEU A 53 -9.47 4.62 -7.17
C LEU A 53 -10.48 5.56 -6.50
N PRO A 54 -11.18 6.41 -7.27
CA PRO A 54 -12.28 7.21 -6.76
C PRO A 54 -13.52 6.34 -6.59
N ARG A 55 -14.18 6.38 -5.42
CA ARG A 55 -15.49 5.77 -5.27
C ARG A 55 -16.58 6.56 -6.00
N ARG A 56 -17.65 5.89 -6.43
CA ARG A 56 -18.79 6.51 -7.09
C ARG A 56 -19.75 7.15 -6.07
N SER A 57 -19.96 6.45 -4.94
CA SER A 57 -20.76 6.94 -3.82
C SER A 57 -20.41 6.24 -2.51
N GLY A 58 -21.02 6.64 -1.42
CA GLY A 58 -20.74 6.16 -0.08
C GLY A 58 -19.55 6.87 0.55
N GLU A 59 -19.17 6.44 1.75
CA GLU A 59 -18.05 7.02 2.49
C GLU A 59 -17.07 5.95 2.98
N ILE A 60 -15.79 6.34 3.09
CA ILE A 60 -14.75 5.55 3.75
C ILE A 60 -14.15 6.44 4.82
N LEU A 61 -14.20 5.96 6.06
CA LEU A 61 -13.73 6.70 7.22
C LEU A 61 -12.56 5.98 7.88
N VAL A 62 -11.59 6.74 8.37
CA VAL A 62 -10.52 6.27 9.25
C VAL A 62 -10.56 7.11 10.52
N ASP A 63 -10.76 6.44 11.65
CA ASP A 63 -10.95 7.06 12.96
C ASP A 63 -12.08 8.13 12.95
N GLY A 64 -13.22 7.77 12.32
CA GLY A 64 -14.40 8.62 12.20
C GLY A 64 -14.26 9.83 11.27
N LYS A 65 -13.17 9.91 10.52
CA LYS A 65 -12.93 11.02 9.58
C LYS A 65 -12.81 10.50 8.15
N SER A 66 -13.46 11.16 7.19
CA SER A 66 -13.33 10.82 5.77
C SER A 66 -11.86 10.73 5.36
N ILE A 67 -11.55 9.77 4.51
CA ILE A 67 -10.22 9.64 3.91
C ILE A 67 -9.96 10.68 2.83
N ASP A 68 -10.99 11.38 2.34
CA ASP A 68 -10.87 12.30 1.21
C ASP A 68 -9.84 13.40 1.48
N GLY A 69 -8.89 13.52 0.56
CA GLY A 69 -7.78 14.48 0.68
C GLY A 69 -6.75 14.19 1.77
N ARG A 70 -6.94 13.13 2.56
CA ARG A 70 -5.97 12.71 3.60
C ARG A 70 -4.89 11.79 2.99
N ARG A 71 -3.71 11.80 3.60
CA ARG A 71 -2.58 10.94 3.23
C ARG A 71 -1.96 10.32 4.49
N GLY A 72 -1.31 9.16 4.32
CA GLY A 72 -0.51 8.54 5.38
C GLY A 72 -1.32 7.95 6.54
N TYR A 73 -2.59 7.64 6.34
CA TYR A 73 -3.46 7.00 7.35
C TYR A 73 -3.37 5.46 7.32
N CYS A 74 -2.87 4.87 6.24
CA CYS A 74 -2.61 3.44 6.14
C CYS A 74 -1.41 3.13 5.26
N GLY A 75 -0.79 1.98 5.47
CA GLY A 75 0.16 1.39 4.55
C GLY A 75 -0.56 0.49 3.55
N TYR A 76 -0.03 0.36 2.34
CA TYR A 76 -0.55 -0.53 1.31
C TYR A 76 0.56 -1.38 0.73
N MET A 77 0.44 -2.68 0.88
CA MET A 77 1.34 -3.65 0.28
C MET A 77 0.59 -4.43 -0.80
N PRO A 78 0.82 -4.16 -2.08
CA PRO A 78 0.18 -4.90 -3.17
C PRO A 78 0.78 -6.30 -3.33
N GLN A 79 0.10 -7.15 -4.09
CA GLN A 79 0.53 -8.53 -4.36
C GLN A 79 1.89 -8.60 -5.09
N ARG A 80 2.17 -7.63 -5.97
CA ARG A 80 3.47 -7.49 -6.62
C ARG A 80 4.30 -6.47 -5.87
N ASP A 81 5.60 -6.73 -5.74
CA ASP A 81 6.51 -5.70 -5.24
C ASP A 81 6.45 -4.47 -6.16
N LEU A 82 6.60 -3.28 -5.56
CA LEU A 82 6.61 -1.99 -6.27
C LEU A 82 8.02 -1.41 -6.33
N LEU A 83 9.04 -2.25 -6.26
CA LEU A 83 10.41 -1.79 -6.40
C LEU A 83 10.66 -1.30 -7.82
N PHE A 84 11.25 -0.13 -7.94
CA PHE A 84 11.67 0.40 -9.23
C PHE A 84 12.87 -0.40 -9.76
N PRO A 85 12.76 -1.09 -10.90
CA PRO A 85 13.80 -1.99 -11.40
C PRO A 85 15.10 -1.30 -11.78
N TRP A 86 15.04 0.00 -12.08
CA TRP A 86 16.20 0.83 -12.42
C TRP A 86 16.92 1.44 -11.21
N ARG A 87 16.39 1.25 -9.99
CA ARG A 87 16.97 1.70 -8.73
C ARG A 87 17.57 0.54 -7.96
N THR A 88 18.61 0.79 -7.19
CA THR A 88 19.09 -0.18 -6.19
C THR A 88 18.09 -0.33 -5.04
N VAL A 89 18.26 -1.34 -4.22
CA VAL A 89 17.42 -1.55 -3.03
C VAL A 89 17.49 -0.35 -2.08
N ASN A 90 18.69 0.17 -1.80
CA ASN A 90 18.86 1.38 -1.01
C ASN A 90 18.13 2.59 -1.61
N GLU A 91 18.20 2.76 -2.91
CA GLU A 91 17.51 3.85 -3.60
C GLU A 91 15.98 3.71 -3.56
N ASN A 92 15.47 2.48 -3.64
CA ASN A 92 14.04 2.20 -3.46
C ASN A 92 13.58 2.52 -2.03
N LEU A 93 14.33 2.10 -1.01
CA LEU A 93 14.03 2.39 0.40
C LEU A 93 14.08 3.88 0.73
N ARG A 94 14.94 4.64 0.06
CA ARG A 94 15.01 6.10 0.27
C ARG A 94 13.88 6.86 -0.38
N LEU A 95 13.27 6.34 -1.43
CA LEU A 95 12.27 7.07 -2.22
C LEU A 95 11.12 7.67 -1.40
N PRO A 96 10.48 6.96 -0.45
CA PRO A 96 9.45 7.57 0.39
C PRO A 96 9.97 8.75 1.24
N MET A 97 11.21 8.67 1.67
CA MET A 97 11.86 9.73 2.44
C MET A 97 12.24 10.93 1.55
N GLU A 98 12.70 10.66 0.32
CA GLU A 98 12.98 11.69 -0.70
C GLU A 98 11.70 12.47 -1.04
N ILE A 99 10.57 11.77 -1.22
CA ILE A 99 9.27 12.40 -1.53
C ILE A 99 8.74 13.24 -0.36
N ARG A 100 8.90 12.75 0.87
CA ARG A 100 8.49 13.47 2.07
C ARG A 100 9.36 14.69 2.34
N GLY A 101 10.65 14.60 2.04
CA GLY A 101 11.65 15.64 2.33
C GLY A 101 11.94 15.79 3.83
N GLY A 102 12.71 16.82 4.16
CA GLY A 102 12.94 17.23 5.56
C GLY A 102 14.04 16.49 6.32
N ILE A 103 14.71 15.50 5.70
CA ILE A 103 15.86 14.79 6.31
C ILE A 103 17.06 14.75 5.35
N SER A 104 18.27 14.69 5.92
CA SER A 104 19.48 14.64 5.14
C SER A 104 19.69 13.31 4.42
N ARG A 105 20.51 13.31 3.36
CA ARG A 105 20.89 12.08 2.66
C ARG A 105 21.53 11.07 3.59
N ALA A 106 22.42 11.50 4.46
CA ALA A 106 23.08 10.62 5.42
C ALA A 106 22.08 9.94 6.37
N GLU A 107 21.06 10.66 6.82
CA GLU A 107 19.99 10.09 7.65
C GLU A 107 19.12 9.11 6.85
N MET A 108 18.83 9.39 5.57
CA MET A 108 18.12 8.44 4.70
C MET A 108 18.92 7.14 4.51
N ASP A 109 20.23 7.25 4.27
CA ASP A 109 21.11 6.09 4.09
C ASP A 109 21.19 5.25 5.36
N LYS A 110 21.28 5.89 6.53
CA LYS A 110 21.24 5.23 7.82
C LYS A 110 19.95 4.44 8.03
N ARG A 111 18.80 5.07 7.82
CA ARG A 111 17.48 4.41 7.96
C ARG A 111 17.30 3.26 6.97
N ALA A 112 17.76 3.42 5.73
CA ALA A 112 17.72 2.36 4.74
C ALA A 112 18.54 1.14 5.19
N ALA A 113 19.76 1.37 5.70
CA ALA A 113 20.63 0.30 6.21
C ALA A 113 19.99 -0.41 7.42
N GLU A 114 19.46 0.32 8.40
CA GLU A 114 18.75 -0.22 9.56
C GLU A 114 17.52 -1.06 9.12
N THR A 115 16.76 -0.57 8.13
CA THR A 115 15.62 -1.31 7.58
C THR A 115 16.07 -2.62 6.95
N LEU A 116 17.15 -2.60 6.16
CA LEU A 116 17.70 -3.82 5.55
C LEU A 116 18.18 -4.85 6.58
N GLU A 117 18.77 -4.41 7.68
CA GLU A 117 19.11 -5.30 8.78
C GLU A 117 17.86 -5.95 9.40
N HIS A 118 16.83 -5.17 9.69
CA HIS A 118 15.58 -5.67 10.29
C HIS A 118 14.88 -6.72 9.42
N VAL A 119 14.92 -6.56 8.08
CA VAL A 119 14.30 -7.53 7.17
C VAL A 119 15.25 -8.65 6.71
N GLY A 120 16.47 -8.73 7.29
CA GLY A 120 17.45 -9.76 6.99
C GLY A 120 18.02 -9.64 5.57
N LEU A 121 18.23 -8.41 5.10
CA LEU A 121 18.82 -8.08 3.80
C LEU A 121 20.09 -7.21 3.94
N ALA A 122 20.79 -7.28 5.07
CA ALA A 122 22.08 -6.62 5.24
C ALA A 122 23.03 -7.00 4.10
N GLY A 123 23.71 -5.99 3.51
CA GLY A 123 24.62 -6.20 2.37
C GLY A 123 23.96 -6.27 0.99
N TRP A 124 22.61 -6.22 0.89
CA TRP A 124 21.88 -6.25 -0.38
C TRP A 124 21.48 -4.87 -0.90
N GLY A 125 21.86 -3.81 -0.20
CA GLY A 125 21.44 -2.44 -0.50
C GLY A 125 21.83 -1.94 -1.89
N ASP A 126 23.01 -2.33 -2.40
CA ASP A 126 23.52 -1.89 -3.69
C ASP A 126 23.08 -2.76 -4.87
N LYS A 127 22.33 -3.83 -4.56
CA LYS A 127 21.76 -4.72 -5.57
C LYS A 127 20.50 -4.13 -6.20
N ARG A 128 20.20 -4.53 -7.43
CA ARG A 128 18.93 -4.20 -8.11
C ARG A 128 17.87 -5.26 -7.80
N PRO A 129 16.58 -4.92 -7.92
CA PRO A 129 15.49 -5.88 -7.69
C PRO A 129 15.61 -7.18 -8.49
N GLU A 130 16.13 -7.14 -9.71
CA GLU A 130 16.36 -8.34 -10.56
C GLU A 130 17.38 -9.32 -9.99
N GLU A 131 18.30 -8.85 -9.14
CA GLU A 131 19.33 -9.67 -8.48
C GLU A 131 18.80 -10.33 -7.19
N LEU A 132 17.58 -10.01 -6.75
CA LEU A 132 16.95 -10.54 -5.55
C LEU A 132 15.99 -11.69 -5.88
N SER A 133 15.90 -12.67 -4.97
CA SER A 133 14.82 -13.66 -5.03
C SER A 133 13.43 -13.01 -4.79
N GLY A 134 12.34 -13.68 -5.18
CA GLY A 134 10.98 -13.16 -4.97
C GLY A 134 10.69 -12.81 -3.50
N GLY A 135 11.09 -13.68 -2.57
CA GLY A 135 10.93 -13.42 -1.14
C GLY A 135 11.79 -12.27 -0.62
N MET A 136 12.99 -12.07 -1.19
CA MET A 136 13.84 -10.91 -0.85
C MET A 136 13.21 -9.61 -1.35
N ARG A 137 12.67 -9.60 -2.58
CA ARG A 137 11.95 -8.43 -3.11
C ARG A 137 10.74 -8.06 -2.25
N GLN A 138 9.94 -9.05 -1.82
CA GLN A 138 8.81 -8.80 -0.93
C GLN A 138 9.24 -8.19 0.40
N ARG A 139 10.33 -8.70 1.02
CA ARG A 139 10.86 -8.14 2.26
C ARG A 139 11.43 -6.74 2.08
N ALA A 140 12.03 -6.44 0.94
CA ALA A 140 12.53 -5.10 0.63
C ALA A 140 11.39 -4.10 0.32
N ALA A 141 10.23 -4.58 -0.13
CA ALA A 141 9.06 -3.76 -0.42
C ALA A 141 8.16 -3.50 0.80
N PHE A 142 8.36 -4.26 1.88
CA PHE A 142 7.64 -4.12 3.16
C PHE A 142 8.10 -2.89 3.93
#